data_11e77374be99c247f184347d77f554a3
#
_entry.id   11e77374be99c247f184347d77f554a3
#
_cell.length_a   1.000
_cell.length_b   1.000
_cell.length_c   1.000
_cell.angle_alpha   90.00
_cell.angle_beta   90.00
_cell.angle_gamma   90.00
#
_symmetry.space_group_name_H-M   'P 1'
#
loop_
_entity.id
_entity.type
_entity.pdbx_description
1 polymer ?
#
loop_
_entity_poly.entity_id
_entity_poly.type
_entity_poly.pdbx_seq_one_letter_code
_entity_poly.pdbx_strand_id
1 'polypeptide(L)'
;MNILMALMQLDIGGAETHVVELSKELKRRGHNIVIVSRGGVYQAELEKAGIKHYEAPLHSKKPADMLNAKKILKNIIENEKIDLVHSHTRISSFILGKLHKKMKFPFVTTAHWIFDTRFGLKYLTDWGQKALAVSEDIKEYLMKNYKMPESDITVTVNGIDVEKFSKDTDKKPVSNEFKISQEDNLVVYVSRMDESRSLAAHQLIEAIVRLDNIVENLKCIIVGDGDDFENVKKEANEANEKLGREAILLAGARVDIDKLIAPAKLFVGVSRAALEAMASEKPTIIAGNEGYVGLFSEDKLPVCLETNFCLRGCEMSTTDLLAQDIGAFFGLWEEDQEKLGKYGREIVLKHYSVKRMADDAEKVYKEVMEEKA
;
A
#
# COMPACT_ATOMS: atom_id res chain seq x y z
N MET A 1 -17.30 -5.37 -18.82
CA MET A 1 -16.08 -5.64 -19.61
C MET A 1 -15.34 -6.81 -19.02
N ASN A 2 -14.63 -7.58 -19.86
CA ASN A 2 -13.67 -8.59 -19.42
C ASN A 2 -12.29 -7.94 -19.37
N ILE A 3 -11.73 -7.81 -18.20
CA ILE A 3 -10.47 -7.06 -17.96
C ILE A 3 -9.38 -8.02 -17.49
N LEU A 4 -8.24 -8.00 -18.15
CA LEU A 4 -7.03 -8.70 -17.73
C LEU A 4 -6.15 -7.76 -16.90
N MET A 5 -5.88 -8.12 -15.66
CA MET A 5 -4.88 -7.48 -14.80
C MET A 5 -3.59 -8.30 -14.79
N ALA A 6 -2.47 -7.70 -15.16
CA ALA A 6 -1.19 -8.42 -15.24
C ALA A 6 -0.14 -7.77 -14.32
N LEU A 7 0.41 -8.58 -13.41
CA LEU A 7 1.46 -8.15 -12.48
C LEU A 7 2.50 -9.26 -12.25
N MET A 8 3.59 -8.93 -11.60
CA MET A 8 4.70 -9.87 -11.40
C MET A 8 4.34 -10.99 -10.44
N GLN A 9 3.69 -10.66 -9.32
CA GLN A 9 3.38 -11.57 -8.21
C GLN A 9 2.18 -11.07 -7.41
N LEU A 10 1.70 -11.87 -6.46
CA LEU A 10 0.63 -11.55 -5.51
C LEU A 10 1.10 -11.69 -4.06
N ASP A 11 2.35 -11.34 -3.78
CA ASP A 11 2.91 -11.32 -2.43
C ASP A 11 2.56 -9.99 -1.72
N ILE A 12 3.01 -9.82 -0.47
CA ILE A 12 2.72 -8.60 0.29
C ILE A 12 3.49 -7.42 -0.31
N GLY A 13 2.76 -6.42 -0.80
CA GLY A 13 3.32 -5.21 -1.39
C GLY A 13 2.26 -4.20 -1.82
N GLY A 14 2.68 -2.92 -1.95
CA GLY A 14 1.74 -1.83 -2.27
C GLY A 14 1.09 -1.96 -3.66
N ALA A 15 1.85 -2.39 -4.67
CA ALA A 15 1.33 -2.60 -6.02
C ALA A 15 0.38 -3.81 -6.07
N GLU A 16 0.73 -4.88 -5.37
CA GLU A 16 -0.06 -6.10 -5.27
C GLU A 16 -1.40 -5.82 -4.57
N THR A 17 -1.36 -5.15 -3.43
CA THR A 17 -2.59 -4.75 -2.72
C THR A 17 -3.44 -3.80 -3.56
N HIS A 18 -2.84 -2.84 -4.28
CA HIS A 18 -3.55 -1.97 -5.21
C HIS A 18 -4.34 -2.79 -6.26
N VAL A 19 -3.69 -3.79 -6.88
CA VAL A 19 -4.35 -4.63 -7.89
C VAL A 19 -5.47 -5.46 -7.29
N VAL A 20 -5.26 -6.05 -6.11
CA VAL A 20 -6.28 -6.86 -5.41
C VAL A 20 -7.51 -6.02 -5.10
N GLU A 21 -7.33 -4.85 -4.48
CA GLU A 21 -8.44 -3.98 -4.09
C GLU A 21 -9.16 -3.38 -5.31
N LEU A 22 -8.41 -2.92 -6.34
CA LEU A 22 -9.01 -2.46 -7.60
C LEU A 22 -9.82 -3.56 -8.29
N SER A 23 -9.28 -4.79 -8.32
CA SER A 23 -9.95 -5.93 -8.96
C SER A 23 -11.24 -6.31 -8.25
N LYS A 24 -11.26 -6.31 -6.92
CA LYS A 24 -12.45 -6.57 -6.10
C LYS A 24 -13.52 -5.51 -6.35
N GLU A 25 -13.16 -4.23 -6.34
CA GLU A 25 -14.10 -3.14 -6.57
C GLU A 25 -14.65 -3.14 -8.01
N LEU A 26 -13.81 -3.33 -9.02
CA LEU A 26 -14.27 -3.45 -10.41
C LEU A 26 -15.20 -4.65 -10.61
N LYS A 27 -14.92 -5.78 -9.94
CA LYS A 27 -15.82 -6.94 -9.96
C LYS A 27 -17.16 -6.61 -9.30
N ARG A 28 -17.17 -5.90 -8.15
CA ARG A 28 -18.39 -5.44 -7.48
C ARG A 28 -19.22 -4.53 -8.39
N ARG A 29 -18.57 -3.78 -9.28
CA ARG A 29 -19.22 -2.93 -10.31
C ARG A 29 -19.70 -3.70 -11.56
N GLY A 30 -19.54 -5.02 -11.57
CA GLY A 30 -20.05 -5.89 -12.64
C GLY A 30 -19.07 -6.16 -13.79
N HIS A 31 -17.78 -5.82 -13.63
CA HIS A 31 -16.76 -6.25 -14.56
C HIS A 31 -16.35 -7.71 -14.29
N ASN A 32 -15.93 -8.41 -15.33
CA ASN A 32 -15.30 -9.72 -15.22
C ASN A 32 -13.77 -9.52 -15.18
N ILE A 33 -13.14 -9.87 -14.06
CA ILE A 33 -11.72 -9.66 -13.85
C ILE A 33 -10.97 -10.98 -13.91
N VAL A 34 -9.88 -10.98 -14.65
CA VAL A 34 -8.91 -12.07 -14.74
C VAL A 34 -7.55 -11.53 -14.33
N ILE A 35 -6.88 -12.18 -13.38
CA ILE A 35 -5.54 -11.80 -12.93
C ILE A 35 -4.51 -12.79 -13.44
N VAL A 36 -3.36 -12.29 -13.90
CA VAL A 36 -2.22 -13.11 -14.32
C VAL A 36 -0.97 -12.66 -13.58
N SER A 37 -0.34 -13.61 -12.85
CA SER A 37 0.90 -13.39 -12.11
C SER A 37 1.64 -14.72 -11.88
N ARG A 38 2.76 -14.71 -11.15
CA ARG A 38 3.38 -15.96 -10.68
C ARG A 38 2.69 -16.61 -9.48
N GLY A 39 1.61 -15.98 -8.96
CA GLY A 39 0.96 -16.37 -7.71
C GLY A 39 1.50 -15.62 -6.49
N GLY A 40 1.00 -15.97 -5.29
CA GLY A 40 1.37 -15.38 -4.01
C GLY A 40 0.25 -15.44 -2.96
N VAL A 41 0.46 -14.81 -1.82
CA VAL A 41 -0.40 -14.91 -0.63
C VAL A 41 -1.83 -14.40 -0.86
N TYR A 42 -2.04 -13.47 -1.80
CA TYR A 42 -3.38 -12.92 -2.09
C TYR A 42 -4.26 -13.82 -2.99
N GLN A 43 -3.76 -14.96 -3.50
CA GLN A 43 -4.57 -15.85 -4.36
C GLN A 43 -5.85 -16.32 -3.67
N ALA A 44 -5.76 -16.74 -2.40
CA ALA A 44 -6.93 -17.20 -1.65
C ALA A 44 -7.99 -16.10 -1.45
N GLU A 45 -7.58 -14.84 -1.32
CA GLU A 45 -8.49 -13.69 -1.22
C GLU A 45 -9.21 -13.44 -2.55
N LEU A 46 -8.49 -13.51 -3.67
CA LEU A 46 -9.04 -13.37 -5.01
C LEU A 46 -10.04 -14.50 -5.36
N GLU A 47 -9.71 -15.74 -5.01
CA GLU A 47 -10.60 -16.89 -5.20
C GLU A 47 -11.91 -16.73 -4.41
N LYS A 48 -11.83 -16.29 -3.14
CA LYS A 48 -13.02 -15.97 -2.32
C LYS A 48 -13.88 -14.87 -2.94
N ALA A 49 -13.24 -13.88 -3.59
CA ALA A 49 -13.93 -12.83 -4.33
C ALA A 49 -14.47 -13.32 -5.70
N GLY A 50 -14.23 -14.59 -6.07
CA GLY A 50 -14.61 -15.17 -7.35
C GLY A 50 -13.87 -14.56 -8.54
N ILE A 51 -12.64 -14.10 -8.34
CA ILE A 51 -11.76 -13.57 -9.38
C ILE A 51 -10.83 -14.68 -9.85
N LYS A 52 -10.80 -14.94 -11.16
CA LYS A 52 -9.93 -15.96 -11.74
C LYS A 52 -8.48 -15.52 -11.72
N HIS A 53 -7.59 -16.43 -11.32
CA HIS A 53 -6.14 -16.25 -11.40
C HIS A 53 -5.51 -17.30 -12.31
N TYR A 54 -4.59 -16.86 -13.16
CA TYR A 54 -3.75 -17.71 -14.01
C TYR A 54 -2.28 -17.49 -13.70
N GLU A 55 -1.51 -18.56 -13.61
CA GLU A 55 -0.09 -18.48 -13.40
C GLU A 55 0.67 -18.24 -14.71
N ALA A 56 1.60 -17.28 -14.66
CA ALA A 56 2.57 -17.03 -15.73
C ALA A 56 3.89 -16.48 -15.14
N PRO A 57 5.05 -16.79 -15.74
CA PRO A 57 6.37 -16.39 -15.21
C PRO A 57 6.67 -14.90 -15.49
N LEU A 58 5.79 -13.99 -15.03
CA LEU A 58 5.90 -12.54 -15.23
C LEU A 58 6.97 -11.88 -14.34
N HIS A 59 7.57 -12.63 -13.43
CA HIS A 59 8.70 -12.21 -12.60
C HIS A 59 10.06 -12.43 -13.27
N SER A 60 10.12 -13.28 -14.28
CA SER A 60 11.39 -13.72 -14.87
C SER A 60 11.83 -12.84 -16.03
N LYS A 61 13.13 -12.54 -16.07
CA LYS A 61 13.80 -11.82 -17.18
C LYS A 61 14.43 -12.78 -18.19
N LYS A 62 14.35 -14.10 -17.98
CA LYS A 62 14.92 -15.09 -18.90
C LYS A 62 14.13 -15.12 -20.19
N PRO A 63 14.80 -15.11 -21.37
CA PRO A 63 14.10 -15.08 -22.67
C PRO A 63 13.09 -16.23 -22.86
N ALA A 64 13.40 -17.44 -22.42
CA ALA A 64 12.51 -18.59 -22.51
C ALA A 64 11.23 -18.39 -21.69
N ASP A 65 11.35 -17.88 -20.46
CA ASP A 65 10.20 -17.60 -19.58
C ASP A 65 9.34 -16.45 -20.16
N MET A 66 9.96 -15.43 -20.72
CA MET A 66 9.24 -14.33 -21.37
C MET A 66 8.47 -14.78 -22.62
N LEU A 67 9.03 -15.71 -23.41
CA LEU A 67 8.33 -16.32 -24.54
C LEU A 67 7.16 -17.20 -24.08
N ASN A 68 7.37 -17.97 -23.01
CA ASN A 68 6.30 -18.76 -22.40
C ASN A 68 5.19 -17.86 -21.85
N ALA A 69 5.52 -16.83 -21.06
CA ALA A 69 4.56 -15.85 -20.56
C ALA A 69 3.75 -15.20 -21.68
N LYS A 70 4.43 -14.83 -22.79
CA LYS A 70 3.76 -14.27 -23.97
C LYS A 70 2.73 -15.24 -24.60
N LYS A 71 3.05 -16.53 -24.67
CA LYS A 71 2.13 -17.56 -25.20
C LYS A 71 0.92 -17.73 -24.25
N ILE A 72 1.17 -17.80 -22.94
CA ILE A 72 0.11 -17.92 -21.91
C ILE A 72 -0.82 -16.71 -22.00
N LEU A 73 -0.28 -15.49 -21.96
CA LEU A 73 -1.07 -14.24 -22.03
C LEU A 73 -1.92 -14.18 -23.31
N LYS A 74 -1.35 -14.55 -24.47
CA LYS A 74 -2.10 -14.59 -25.72
C LYS A 74 -3.32 -15.52 -25.60
N ASN A 75 -3.11 -16.74 -25.11
CA ASN A 75 -4.17 -17.73 -24.97
C ASN A 75 -5.26 -17.25 -24.00
N ILE A 76 -4.90 -16.62 -22.88
CA ILE A 76 -5.85 -16.07 -21.91
C ILE A 76 -6.69 -14.95 -22.57
N ILE A 77 -6.04 -14.01 -23.26
CA ILE A 77 -6.73 -12.90 -23.95
C ILE A 77 -7.79 -13.44 -24.91
N GLU A 78 -7.45 -14.48 -25.69
CA GLU A 78 -8.35 -15.10 -26.66
C GLU A 78 -9.48 -15.90 -25.98
N ASN A 79 -9.15 -16.78 -25.03
CA ASN A 79 -10.09 -17.70 -24.39
C ASN A 79 -11.07 -17.01 -23.44
N GLU A 80 -10.60 -16.02 -22.64
CA GLU A 80 -11.43 -15.25 -21.72
C GLU A 80 -12.12 -14.06 -22.40
N LYS A 81 -11.92 -13.89 -23.73
CA LYS A 81 -12.50 -12.80 -24.54
C LYS A 81 -12.26 -11.44 -23.90
N ILE A 82 -10.97 -11.16 -23.61
CA ILE A 82 -10.57 -9.95 -22.92
C ILE A 82 -10.84 -8.72 -23.77
N ASP A 83 -11.59 -7.77 -23.22
CA ASP A 83 -11.92 -6.49 -23.86
C ASP A 83 -10.79 -5.47 -23.67
N LEU A 84 -10.15 -5.48 -22.48
CA LEU A 84 -9.12 -4.52 -22.07
C LEU A 84 -8.03 -5.21 -21.24
N VAL A 85 -6.79 -4.82 -21.48
CA VAL A 85 -5.62 -5.29 -20.73
C VAL A 85 -5.06 -4.15 -19.88
N HIS A 86 -4.86 -4.40 -18.59
CA HIS A 86 -4.25 -3.47 -17.65
C HIS A 86 -3.01 -4.09 -17.01
N SER A 87 -1.85 -3.49 -17.20
CA SER A 87 -0.58 -3.99 -16.67
C SER A 87 -0.04 -3.12 -15.54
N HIS A 88 0.51 -3.76 -14.51
CA HIS A 88 0.98 -3.10 -13.29
C HIS A 88 2.49 -3.24 -13.04
N THR A 89 3.22 -3.94 -13.92
CA THR A 89 4.68 -4.13 -13.77
C THR A 89 5.41 -4.04 -15.09
N ARG A 90 6.70 -3.69 -15.06
CA ARG A 90 7.50 -3.44 -16.28
C ARG A 90 7.60 -4.67 -17.20
N ILE A 91 7.80 -5.87 -16.64
CA ILE A 91 7.97 -7.08 -17.44
C ILE A 91 6.65 -7.44 -18.11
N SER A 92 5.54 -7.41 -17.38
CA SER A 92 4.22 -7.64 -17.97
C SER A 92 3.88 -6.61 -19.05
N SER A 93 4.15 -5.31 -18.79
CA SER A 93 3.92 -4.23 -19.75
C SER A 93 4.74 -4.43 -21.04
N PHE A 94 6.01 -4.83 -20.92
CA PHE A 94 6.86 -5.10 -22.10
C PHE A 94 6.34 -6.26 -22.95
N ILE A 95 5.90 -7.35 -22.31
CA ILE A 95 5.37 -8.52 -23.02
C ILE A 95 4.03 -8.19 -23.67
N LEU A 96 3.15 -7.52 -22.93
CA LEU A 96 1.80 -7.13 -23.38
C LEU A 96 1.86 -6.07 -24.48
N GLY A 97 2.79 -5.10 -24.42
CA GLY A 97 3.02 -4.14 -25.49
C GLY A 97 3.39 -4.79 -26.82
N LYS A 98 4.19 -5.89 -26.78
CA LYS A 98 4.49 -6.69 -27.99
C LYS A 98 3.26 -7.46 -28.51
N LEU A 99 2.36 -7.89 -27.63
CA LEU A 99 1.10 -8.51 -28.02
C LEU A 99 0.10 -7.47 -28.53
N HIS A 100 -0.02 -6.32 -27.87
CA HIS A 100 -0.88 -5.20 -28.27
C HIS A 100 -0.61 -4.77 -29.73
N LYS A 101 0.66 -4.63 -30.13
CA LYS A 101 1.04 -4.27 -31.51
C LYS A 101 0.46 -5.24 -32.56
N LYS A 102 0.24 -6.51 -32.19
CA LYS A 102 -0.29 -7.55 -33.10
C LYS A 102 -1.79 -7.75 -32.96
N MET A 103 -2.31 -7.76 -31.75
CA MET A 103 -3.70 -8.13 -31.44
C MET A 103 -4.63 -6.92 -31.32
N LYS A 104 -4.08 -5.71 -31.14
CA LYS A 104 -4.81 -4.43 -31.11
C LYS A 104 -5.90 -4.35 -30.03
N PHE A 105 -5.69 -4.99 -28.89
CA PHE A 105 -6.57 -4.82 -27.73
C PHE A 105 -6.34 -3.47 -27.04
N PRO A 106 -7.31 -2.86 -26.37
CA PRO A 106 -7.14 -1.69 -25.49
C PRO A 106 -6.12 -2.00 -24.40
N PHE A 107 -5.12 -1.12 -24.21
CA PHE A 107 -4.00 -1.36 -23.32
C PHE A 107 -3.70 -0.17 -22.41
N VAL A 108 -3.88 -0.36 -21.11
CA VAL A 108 -3.63 0.60 -20.04
C VAL A 108 -2.54 0.07 -19.11
N THR A 109 -1.80 0.96 -18.48
CA THR A 109 -0.80 0.60 -17.46
C THR A 109 -0.98 1.44 -16.20
N THR A 110 -0.57 0.90 -15.03
CA THR A 110 -0.37 1.69 -13.81
C THR A 110 1.11 1.76 -13.47
N ALA A 111 1.62 2.97 -13.28
CA ALA A 111 2.95 3.23 -12.77
C ALA A 111 2.90 3.36 -11.25
N HIS A 112 3.52 2.41 -10.53
CA HIS A 112 3.55 2.35 -9.06
C HIS A 112 4.83 2.91 -8.46
N TRP A 113 5.87 3.10 -9.28
CA TRP A 113 7.20 3.49 -8.83
C TRP A 113 8.00 4.18 -9.91
N ILE A 114 9.03 4.93 -9.49
CA ILE A 114 10.04 5.52 -10.37
C ILE A 114 11.13 4.49 -10.62
N PHE A 115 11.34 4.10 -11.88
CA PHE A 115 12.32 3.10 -12.26
C PHE A 115 13.57 3.73 -12.86
N ASP A 116 14.71 3.04 -12.72
CA ASP A 116 15.94 3.43 -13.43
C ASP A 116 15.74 3.33 -14.96
N THR A 117 16.05 4.41 -15.65
CA THR A 117 15.90 4.55 -17.10
C THR A 117 17.24 4.51 -17.84
N ARG A 118 18.36 4.43 -17.13
CA ARG A 118 19.72 4.39 -17.68
C ARG A 118 19.98 3.11 -18.47
N PHE A 119 21.05 3.10 -19.27
CA PHE A 119 21.48 1.93 -20.03
C PHE A 119 20.41 1.27 -20.91
N GLY A 120 19.47 2.05 -21.42
CA GLY A 120 18.41 1.55 -22.28
C GLY A 120 17.25 0.86 -21.55
N LEU A 121 17.24 0.84 -20.21
CA LEU A 121 16.17 0.23 -19.40
C LEU A 121 14.79 0.86 -19.67
N LYS A 122 14.75 2.13 -20.11
CA LYS A 122 13.48 2.77 -20.49
C LYS A 122 12.74 2.04 -21.62
N TYR A 123 13.46 1.34 -22.51
CA TYR A 123 12.84 0.61 -23.63
C TYR A 123 12.26 -0.76 -23.22
N LEU A 124 12.45 -1.16 -21.96
CA LEU A 124 11.89 -2.39 -21.39
C LEU A 124 10.52 -2.16 -20.73
N THR A 125 9.86 -1.04 -21.03
CA THR A 125 8.50 -0.76 -20.57
C THR A 125 7.70 -0.23 -21.75
N ASP A 126 6.48 -0.72 -21.91
CA ASP A 126 5.47 -0.15 -22.80
C ASP A 126 4.35 0.38 -21.90
N TRP A 127 4.07 1.67 -21.96
CA TRP A 127 3.10 2.31 -21.06
C TRP A 127 1.66 2.24 -21.62
N GLY A 128 1.44 1.51 -22.71
CA GLY A 128 0.14 1.37 -23.33
C GLY A 128 -0.33 2.61 -24.06
N GLN A 129 -1.62 2.71 -24.30
CA GLN A 129 -2.27 3.90 -24.88
C GLN A 129 -2.39 5.00 -23.84
N LYS A 130 -2.78 4.64 -22.61
CA LYS A 130 -2.86 5.56 -21.46
C LYS A 130 -2.26 4.92 -20.21
N ALA A 131 -1.78 5.76 -19.30
CA ALA A 131 -1.23 5.34 -18.02
C ALA A 131 -1.96 5.97 -16.83
N LEU A 132 -2.10 5.19 -15.77
CA LEU A 132 -2.43 5.66 -14.43
C LEU A 132 -1.13 5.87 -13.65
N ALA A 133 -0.94 7.01 -13.01
CA ALA A 133 0.17 7.29 -12.11
C ALA A 133 -0.37 7.40 -10.68
N VAL A 134 0.23 6.69 -9.71
CA VAL A 134 -0.28 6.68 -8.33
C VAL A 134 0.07 7.95 -7.53
N SER A 135 0.76 8.92 -8.16
CA SER A 135 1.11 10.23 -7.57
C SER A 135 1.56 11.21 -8.66
N GLU A 136 1.58 12.50 -8.34
CA GLU A 136 2.01 13.56 -9.28
C GLU A 136 3.48 13.42 -9.67
N ASP A 137 4.37 13.07 -8.77
CA ASP A 137 5.80 12.85 -9.05
C ASP A 137 6.02 11.70 -10.04
N ILE A 138 5.19 10.66 -9.99
CA ILE A 138 5.22 9.57 -10.98
C ILE A 138 4.67 10.04 -12.34
N LYS A 139 3.64 10.90 -12.37
CA LYS A 139 3.16 11.53 -13.61
C LYS A 139 4.28 12.35 -14.25
N GLU A 140 4.94 13.21 -13.48
CA GLU A 140 6.08 14.00 -13.96
C GLU A 140 7.21 13.11 -14.47
N TYR A 141 7.51 12.02 -13.77
CA TYR A 141 8.50 11.03 -14.20
C TYR A 141 8.15 10.41 -15.56
N LEU A 142 6.88 10.05 -15.81
CA LEU A 142 6.45 9.51 -17.11
C LEU A 142 6.58 10.56 -18.22
N MET A 143 6.16 11.79 -17.98
CA MET A 143 6.30 12.90 -18.93
C MET A 143 7.78 13.18 -19.25
N LYS A 144 8.63 13.28 -18.23
CA LYS A 144 10.04 13.64 -18.39
C LYS A 144 10.87 12.54 -19.06
N ASN A 145 10.72 11.29 -18.63
CA ASN A 145 11.61 10.19 -19.04
C ASN A 145 11.09 9.42 -20.24
N TYR A 146 9.79 9.27 -20.39
CA TYR A 146 9.17 8.51 -21.48
C TYR A 146 8.53 9.40 -22.54
N LYS A 147 8.49 10.72 -22.32
CA LYS A 147 7.83 11.69 -23.22
C LYS A 147 6.35 11.37 -23.47
N MET A 148 5.72 10.77 -22.50
CA MET A 148 4.29 10.50 -22.56
C MET A 148 3.53 11.83 -22.48
N PRO A 149 2.54 12.08 -23.36
CA PRO A 149 1.71 13.29 -23.29
C PRO A 149 0.97 13.38 -21.96
N GLU A 150 0.81 14.58 -21.43
CA GLU A 150 0.06 14.78 -20.18
C GLU A 150 -1.37 14.27 -20.28
N SER A 151 -2.02 14.44 -21.45
CA SER A 151 -3.37 13.96 -21.76
C SER A 151 -3.53 12.44 -21.65
N ASP A 152 -2.45 11.70 -21.72
CA ASP A 152 -2.45 10.23 -21.69
C ASP A 152 -2.09 9.67 -20.32
N ILE A 153 -1.94 10.56 -19.31
CA ILE A 153 -1.62 10.19 -17.93
C ILE A 153 -2.70 10.71 -16.99
N THR A 154 -3.36 9.82 -16.28
CA THR A 154 -4.29 10.16 -15.21
C THR A 154 -3.66 9.85 -13.85
N VAL A 155 -3.67 10.82 -12.94
CA VAL A 155 -3.24 10.57 -11.56
C VAL A 155 -4.37 9.91 -10.80
N THR A 156 -4.07 8.78 -10.18
CA THR A 156 -4.97 8.02 -9.32
C THR A 156 -4.36 7.88 -7.94
N VAL A 157 -5.00 7.11 -7.07
CA VAL A 157 -4.55 6.88 -5.69
C VAL A 157 -4.35 5.38 -5.42
N ASN A 158 -3.61 5.07 -4.36
CA ASN A 158 -3.60 3.75 -3.78
C ASN A 158 -4.85 3.60 -2.87
N GLY A 159 -5.96 3.22 -3.47
CA GLY A 159 -7.26 3.19 -2.81
C GLY A 159 -7.29 2.26 -1.60
N ILE A 160 -7.95 2.73 -0.54
CA ILE A 160 -8.17 1.99 0.71
C ILE A 160 -9.60 1.44 0.72
N ASP A 161 -9.74 0.17 1.05
CA ASP A 161 -11.05 -0.45 1.31
C ASP A 161 -11.55 0.02 2.70
N VAL A 162 -12.39 1.05 2.68
CA VAL A 162 -12.91 1.69 3.90
C VAL A 162 -14.02 0.88 4.59
N GLU A 163 -14.45 -0.23 4.00
CA GLU A 163 -15.36 -1.20 4.61
C GLU A 163 -14.54 -2.25 5.39
N LYS A 164 -13.42 -2.70 4.85
CA LYS A 164 -12.45 -3.57 5.53
C LYS A 164 -11.75 -2.84 6.66
N PHE A 165 -11.22 -1.64 6.39
CA PHE A 165 -10.57 -0.78 7.39
C PHE A 165 -11.61 0.14 8.03
N SER A 166 -12.19 -0.31 9.14
CA SER A 166 -13.29 0.34 9.85
C SER A 166 -13.06 0.31 11.34
N LYS A 167 -13.63 1.30 12.06
CA LYS A 167 -13.65 1.29 13.52
C LYS A 167 -14.38 0.08 14.10
N ASP A 168 -15.30 -0.53 13.34
CA ASP A 168 -16.11 -1.66 13.75
C ASP A 168 -15.41 -3.01 13.49
N THR A 169 -14.17 -3.01 13.00
CA THR A 169 -13.37 -4.22 12.80
C THR A 169 -13.18 -4.97 14.13
N ASP A 170 -13.43 -6.29 14.14
CA ASP A 170 -13.29 -7.10 15.35
C ASP A 170 -11.84 -7.14 15.84
N LYS A 171 -11.61 -6.53 17.00
CA LYS A 171 -10.30 -6.45 17.66
C LYS A 171 -9.95 -7.66 18.52
N LYS A 172 -10.95 -8.51 18.88
CA LYS A 172 -10.78 -9.62 19.83
C LYS A 172 -9.69 -10.62 19.43
N PRO A 173 -9.58 -11.06 18.15
CA PRO A 173 -8.55 -12.03 17.78
C PRO A 173 -7.14 -11.55 18.10
N VAL A 174 -6.81 -10.31 17.72
CA VAL A 174 -5.48 -9.71 17.96
C VAL A 174 -5.29 -9.37 19.44
N SER A 175 -6.32 -8.85 20.11
CA SER A 175 -6.23 -8.59 21.54
C SER A 175 -5.94 -9.86 22.35
N ASN A 176 -6.51 -11.01 21.97
CA ASN A 176 -6.23 -12.29 22.60
C ASN A 176 -4.83 -12.82 22.28
N GLU A 177 -4.42 -12.73 21.00
CA GLU A 177 -3.10 -13.18 20.53
C GLU A 177 -1.96 -12.46 21.26
N PHE A 178 -2.04 -11.13 21.37
CA PHE A 178 -1.02 -10.28 21.97
C PHE A 178 -1.31 -9.88 23.42
N LYS A 179 -2.34 -10.46 24.06
CA LYS A 179 -2.75 -10.15 25.44
C LYS A 179 -2.94 -8.65 25.68
N ILE A 180 -3.65 -8.00 24.77
CA ILE A 180 -3.98 -6.57 24.84
C ILE A 180 -5.28 -6.39 25.64
N SER A 181 -5.20 -5.62 26.72
CA SER A 181 -6.35 -5.24 27.55
C SER A 181 -6.97 -3.91 27.08
N GLN A 182 -8.14 -3.57 27.59
CA GLN A 182 -8.77 -2.27 27.32
C GLN A 182 -8.01 -1.09 27.97
N GLU A 183 -7.27 -1.37 29.05
CA GLU A 183 -6.48 -0.38 29.79
C GLU A 183 -5.15 -0.06 29.08
N ASP A 184 -4.69 -0.94 28.17
CA ASP A 184 -3.43 -0.73 27.46
C ASP A 184 -3.51 0.48 26.52
N ASN A 185 -2.48 1.31 26.58
CA ASN A 185 -2.22 2.38 25.65
C ASN A 185 -1.41 1.82 24.47
N LEU A 186 -2.13 1.22 23.52
CA LEU A 186 -1.54 0.49 22.41
C LEU A 186 -1.19 1.40 21.24
N VAL A 187 0.09 1.41 20.88
CA VAL A 187 0.63 1.96 19.62
C VAL A 187 0.82 0.81 18.63
N VAL A 188 0.43 1.00 17.38
CA VAL A 188 0.69 0.03 16.30
C VAL A 188 1.53 0.69 15.20
N TYR A 189 2.55 -0.02 14.73
CA TYR A 189 3.40 0.38 13.62
C TYR A 189 3.42 -0.72 12.55
N VAL A 190 3.27 -0.34 11.28
CA VAL A 190 3.28 -1.27 10.15
C VAL A 190 4.23 -0.78 9.07
N SER A 191 5.29 -1.55 8.78
CA SER A 191 6.23 -1.25 7.69
C SER A 191 6.96 -2.52 7.25
N ARG A 192 7.64 -2.47 6.10
CA ARG A 192 8.68 -3.45 5.81
C ARG A 192 9.88 -3.19 6.73
N MET A 193 10.53 -4.25 7.15
CA MET A 193 11.72 -4.20 8.00
C MET A 193 12.99 -4.45 7.17
N ASP A 194 13.13 -3.73 6.04
CA ASP A 194 14.40 -3.66 5.30
C ASP A 194 15.22 -2.44 5.78
N GLU A 195 16.54 -2.46 5.60
CA GLU A 195 17.47 -1.38 6.05
C GLU A 195 17.02 0.02 5.59
N SER A 196 16.33 0.12 4.45
CA SER A 196 15.83 1.38 3.92
C SER A 196 14.52 1.86 4.56
N ARG A 197 13.85 1.03 5.41
CA ARG A 197 12.50 1.32 5.95
C ARG A 197 12.32 1.01 7.42
N SER A 198 13.29 0.42 8.10
CA SER A 198 13.23 0.03 9.51
C SER A 198 13.54 1.16 10.50
N LEU A 199 14.11 2.30 10.04
CA LEU A 199 14.54 3.39 10.92
C LEU A 199 13.47 3.80 11.94
N ALA A 200 12.25 4.00 11.50
CA ALA A 200 11.16 4.41 12.39
C ALA A 200 10.77 3.31 13.41
N ALA A 201 11.00 2.03 13.10
CA ALA A 201 10.80 0.93 14.06
C ALA A 201 11.82 0.99 15.20
N HIS A 202 13.10 1.18 14.89
CA HIS A 202 14.18 1.36 15.89
C HIS A 202 13.92 2.58 16.77
N GLN A 203 13.56 3.71 16.15
CA GLN A 203 13.23 4.94 16.89
C GLN A 203 12.00 4.76 17.79
N LEU A 204 10.99 4.02 17.33
CA LEU A 204 9.78 3.76 18.10
C LEU A 204 10.07 2.86 19.31
N ILE A 205 10.90 1.82 19.17
CA ILE A 205 11.34 0.98 20.31
C ILE A 205 11.96 1.85 21.40
N GLU A 206 12.89 2.72 21.03
CA GLU A 206 13.54 3.62 21.98
C GLU A 206 12.55 4.64 22.58
N ALA A 207 11.61 5.18 21.79
CA ALA A 207 10.59 6.09 22.26
C ALA A 207 9.66 5.43 23.31
N ILE A 208 9.24 4.17 23.10
CA ILE A 208 8.45 3.42 24.07
C ILE A 208 9.19 3.25 25.39
N VAL A 209 10.49 2.93 25.35
CA VAL A 209 11.32 2.83 26.58
C VAL A 209 11.38 4.15 27.35
N ARG A 210 11.51 5.27 26.65
CA ARG A 210 11.57 6.61 27.27
C ARG A 210 10.25 7.04 27.90
N LEU A 211 9.14 6.56 27.36
CA LEU A 211 7.78 6.91 27.79
C LEU A 211 7.21 5.99 28.87
N ASP A 212 7.89 4.94 29.27
CA ASP A 212 7.36 3.91 30.20
C ASP A 212 6.87 4.47 31.54
N ASN A 213 7.56 5.48 32.09
CA ASN A 213 7.16 6.15 33.35
C ASN A 213 6.29 7.39 33.12
N ILE A 214 5.90 7.69 31.88
CA ILE A 214 5.11 8.88 31.50
C ILE A 214 3.71 8.46 31.05
N VAL A 215 3.62 7.38 30.27
CA VAL A 215 2.36 6.84 29.75
C VAL A 215 2.11 5.48 30.39
N GLU A 216 1.07 5.39 31.23
CA GLU A 216 0.70 4.15 31.89
C GLU A 216 0.30 3.06 30.89
N ASN A 217 0.65 1.81 31.17
CA ASN A 217 0.28 0.64 30.37
C ASN A 217 0.60 0.78 28.86
N LEU A 218 1.68 1.51 28.54
CA LEU A 218 2.10 1.71 27.15
C LEU A 218 2.59 0.38 26.55
N LYS A 219 2.02 0.01 25.40
CA LYS A 219 2.41 -1.15 24.60
C LYS A 219 2.58 -0.75 23.14
N CYS A 220 3.41 -1.49 22.42
CA CYS A 220 3.62 -1.30 20.98
C CYS A 220 3.57 -2.65 20.26
N ILE A 221 2.80 -2.74 19.16
CA ILE A 221 2.89 -3.87 18.21
C ILE A 221 3.59 -3.35 16.95
N ILE A 222 4.71 -3.98 16.60
CA ILE A 222 5.46 -3.72 15.37
C ILE A 222 5.17 -4.85 14.38
N VAL A 223 4.65 -4.48 13.22
CA VAL A 223 4.20 -5.41 12.16
C VAL A 223 5.06 -5.25 10.92
N GLY A 224 5.58 -6.35 10.42
CA GLY A 224 6.36 -6.41 9.19
C GLY A 224 7.50 -7.40 9.27
N ASP A 225 8.19 -7.56 8.14
CA ASP A 225 9.32 -8.47 7.97
C ASP A 225 10.28 -7.91 6.91
N GLY A 226 11.51 -8.38 6.91
CA GLY A 226 12.56 -7.94 5.99
C GLY A 226 13.95 -8.34 6.50
N ASP A 227 14.98 -7.88 5.79
CA ASP A 227 16.39 -8.25 6.08
C ASP A 227 16.92 -7.61 7.38
N ASP A 228 16.25 -6.57 7.90
CA ASP A 228 16.59 -5.95 9.18
C ASP A 228 15.68 -6.43 10.36
N PHE A 229 14.75 -7.35 10.11
CA PHE A 229 13.79 -7.80 11.13
C PHE A 229 14.47 -8.42 12.36
N GLU A 230 15.55 -9.17 12.20
CA GLU A 230 16.25 -9.78 13.31
C GLU A 230 16.96 -8.74 14.21
N ASN A 231 17.43 -7.60 13.66
CA ASN A 231 17.95 -6.48 14.45
C ASN A 231 16.83 -5.80 15.24
N VAL A 232 15.70 -5.49 14.61
CA VAL A 232 14.51 -4.93 15.28
C VAL A 232 14.07 -5.84 16.42
N LYS A 233 14.05 -7.16 16.21
CA LYS A 233 13.67 -8.15 17.22
C LYS A 233 14.64 -8.19 18.40
N LYS A 234 15.94 -8.10 18.12
CA LYS A 234 16.96 -8.04 19.17
C LYS A 234 16.76 -6.79 20.05
N GLU A 235 16.60 -5.62 19.43
CA GLU A 235 16.36 -4.37 20.16
C GLU A 235 15.05 -4.38 20.95
N ALA A 236 13.97 -4.94 20.40
CA ALA A 236 12.70 -5.09 21.11
C ALA A 236 12.83 -5.97 22.35
N ASN A 237 13.59 -7.09 22.26
CA ASN A 237 13.84 -7.97 23.40
C ASN A 237 14.69 -7.27 24.48
N GLU A 238 15.76 -6.58 24.11
CA GLU A 238 16.60 -5.81 25.05
C GLU A 238 15.78 -4.69 25.72
N ALA A 239 14.89 -4.04 25.00
CA ALA A 239 13.97 -3.03 25.54
C ALA A 239 12.99 -3.66 26.54
N ASN A 240 12.38 -4.80 26.22
CA ASN A 240 11.48 -5.51 27.13
C ASN A 240 12.18 -5.99 28.41
N GLU A 241 13.42 -6.48 28.32
CA GLU A 241 14.25 -6.83 29.47
C GLU A 241 14.49 -5.61 30.37
N LYS A 242 14.85 -4.46 29.78
CA LYS A 242 15.06 -3.19 30.49
C LYS A 242 13.79 -2.71 31.18
N LEU A 243 12.64 -2.88 30.56
CA LEU A 243 11.32 -2.50 31.10
C LEU A 243 10.79 -3.48 32.15
N GLY A 244 11.35 -4.72 32.21
CA GLY A 244 10.85 -5.78 33.09
C GLY A 244 9.46 -6.29 32.71
N ARG A 245 8.99 -5.99 31.50
CA ARG A 245 7.69 -6.41 30.97
C ARG A 245 7.68 -6.50 29.45
N GLU A 246 6.73 -7.24 28.88
CA GLU A 246 6.53 -7.37 27.44
C GLU A 246 5.70 -6.17 26.93
N ALA A 247 6.39 -5.05 26.68
CA ALA A 247 5.79 -3.81 26.18
C ALA A 247 5.85 -3.70 24.65
N ILE A 248 6.87 -4.31 24.01
CA ILE A 248 7.09 -4.27 22.58
C ILE A 248 6.90 -5.67 22.02
N LEU A 249 5.92 -5.81 21.14
CA LEU A 249 5.43 -7.06 20.59
C LEU A 249 5.69 -7.06 19.07
N LEU A 250 6.21 -8.16 18.54
CA LEU A 250 6.52 -8.29 17.12
C LEU A 250 5.54 -9.27 16.47
N ALA A 251 4.83 -8.82 15.44
CA ALA A 251 3.84 -9.63 14.73
C ALA A 251 4.39 -10.34 13.48
N GLY A 252 5.60 -9.97 13.01
CA GLY A 252 6.12 -10.47 11.75
C GLY A 252 5.30 -10.01 10.53
N ALA A 253 5.45 -10.70 9.40
CA ALA A 253 4.67 -10.44 8.19
C ALA A 253 3.21 -10.89 8.36
N ARG A 254 2.26 -10.00 8.10
CA ARG A 254 0.82 -10.25 8.28
C ARG A 254 0.03 -9.73 7.08
N VAL A 255 -1.13 -10.34 6.83
CA VAL A 255 -2.11 -9.91 5.81
C VAL A 255 -3.40 -9.36 6.42
N ASP A 256 -3.65 -9.62 7.68
CA ASP A 256 -4.81 -9.17 8.45
C ASP A 256 -4.54 -7.85 9.18
N ILE A 257 -4.01 -6.88 8.45
CA ILE A 257 -3.60 -5.56 8.95
C ILE A 257 -4.79 -4.80 9.57
N ASP A 258 -5.98 -4.94 9.01
CA ASP A 258 -7.22 -4.38 9.56
C ASP A 258 -7.46 -4.81 11.02
N LYS A 259 -7.23 -6.09 11.33
CA LYS A 259 -7.39 -6.63 12.68
C LYS A 259 -6.29 -6.18 13.64
N LEU A 260 -5.05 -6.02 13.13
CA LEU A 260 -3.91 -5.52 13.91
C LEU A 260 -4.08 -4.05 14.29
N ILE A 261 -4.63 -3.24 13.40
CA ILE A 261 -4.93 -1.82 13.64
C ILE A 261 -6.13 -1.65 14.59
N ALA A 262 -7.12 -2.56 14.53
CA ALA A 262 -8.38 -2.41 15.26
C ALA A 262 -8.25 -2.12 16.78
N PRO A 263 -7.37 -2.77 17.56
CA PRO A 263 -7.19 -2.47 18.99
C PRO A 263 -6.33 -1.23 19.26
N ALA A 264 -5.65 -0.64 18.26
CA ALA A 264 -4.77 0.50 18.45
C ALA A 264 -5.52 1.74 19.00
N LYS A 265 -4.90 2.45 19.94
CA LYS A 265 -5.28 3.82 20.30
C LYS A 265 -4.55 4.87 19.47
N LEU A 266 -3.32 4.56 19.06
CA LEU A 266 -2.50 5.40 18.22
C LEU A 266 -1.81 4.54 17.16
N PHE A 267 -1.67 5.06 15.96
CA PHE A 267 -0.90 4.44 14.88
C PHE A 267 0.32 5.29 14.52
N VAL A 268 1.41 4.64 14.15
CA VAL A 268 2.61 5.31 13.62
C VAL A 268 2.93 4.69 12.27
N GLY A 269 3.19 5.50 11.25
CA GLY A 269 3.58 5.02 9.93
C GLY A 269 3.36 6.03 8.82
N VAL A 270 3.57 5.60 7.57
CA VAL A 270 3.48 6.44 6.37
C VAL A 270 2.69 5.77 5.26
N SER A 271 2.35 6.53 4.23
CA SER A 271 1.77 6.04 2.98
C SER A 271 0.52 5.18 3.22
N ARG A 272 0.43 4.03 2.56
CA ARG A 272 -0.73 3.14 2.63
C ARG A 272 -1.09 2.72 4.05
N ALA A 273 -0.11 2.34 4.88
CA ALA A 273 -0.36 1.89 6.24
C ALA A 273 -0.98 2.99 7.12
N ALA A 274 -0.52 4.23 6.98
CA ALA A 274 -1.13 5.38 7.65
C ALA A 274 -2.58 5.60 7.19
N LEU A 275 -2.84 5.51 5.88
CA LEU A 275 -4.19 5.67 5.33
C LEU A 275 -5.13 4.55 5.78
N GLU A 276 -4.66 3.31 5.92
CA GLU A 276 -5.42 2.18 6.47
C GLU A 276 -5.80 2.40 7.95
N ALA A 277 -4.89 2.95 8.75
CA ALA A 277 -5.15 3.32 10.12
C ALA A 277 -6.15 4.49 10.23
N MET A 278 -5.97 5.53 9.44
CA MET A 278 -6.89 6.67 9.34
C MET A 278 -8.29 6.21 8.90
N ALA A 279 -8.39 5.28 7.94
CA ALA A 279 -9.66 4.67 7.54
C ALA A 279 -10.36 3.96 8.71
N SER A 280 -9.59 3.38 9.63
CA SER A 280 -10.08 2.73 10.85
C SER A 280 -10.33 3.70 12.01
N GLU A 281 -10.40 5.01 11.74
CA GLU A 281 -10.57 6.09 12.73
C GLU A 281 -9.46 6.08 13.80
N LYS A 282 -8.23 5.66 13.45
CA LYS A 282 -7.11 5.73 14.39
C LYS A 282 -6.35 7.05 14.23
N PRO A 283 -6.16 7.81 15.33
CA PRO A 283 -5.19 8.89 15.35
C PRO A 283 -3.84 8.39 14.87
N THR A 284 -3.17 9.16 14.02
CA THR A 284 -1.99 8.68 13.30
C THR A 284 -0.86 9.69 13.38
N ILE A 285 0.32 9.25 13.81
CA ILE A 285 1.58 9.96 13.65
C ILE A 285 2.17 9.57 12.30
N ILE A 286 2.35 10.56 11.42
CA ILE A 286 2.93 10.31 10.11
C ILE A 286 4.45 10.42 10.23
N ALA A 287 5.11 9.26 10.26
CA ALA A 287 6.54 9.11 10.47
C ALA A 287 7.09 7.89 9.74
N GLY A 288 8.22 8.05 9.06
CA GLY A 288 8.90 6.98 8.34
C GLY A 288 10.33 7.37 7.95
N ASN A 289 10.99 6.52 7.15
CA ASN A 289 12.38 6.73 6.74
C ASN A 289 12.58 7.90 5.78
N GLU A 290 11.54 8.38 5.10
CA GLU A 290 11.63 9.46 4.14
C GLU A 290 11.21 10.82 4.72
N GLY A 291 10.63 10.82 5.95
CA GLY A 291 10.26 12.06 6.61
C GLY A 291 9.32 11.89 7.80
N TYR A 292 8.99 13.03 8.39
CA TYR A 292 8.18 13.18 9.59
C TYR A 292 7.33 14.46 9.53
N VAL A 293 6.06 14.38 9.91
CA VAL A 293 5.21 15.56 10.17
C VAL A 293 4.46 15.48 11.50
N GLY A 294 4.59 14.35 12.21
CA GLY A 294 4.02 14.16 13.55
C GLY A 294 2.54 13.76 13.53
N LEU A 295 1.84 14.10 14.61
CA LEU A 295 0.43 13.78 14.78
C LEU A 295 -0.42 14.49 13.71
N PHE A 296 -1.14 13.69 12.91
CA PHE A 296 -1.90 14.18 11.78
C PHE A 296 -3.11 15.03 12.22
N SER A 297 -3.22 16.21 11.66
CA SER A 297 -4.24 17.21 11.91
C SER A 297 -4.48 18.05 10.64
N GLU A 298 -5.44 18.96 10.68
CA GLU A 298 -5.86 19.74 9.51
C GLU A 298 -4.70 20.57 8.91
N ASP A 299 -3.86 21.14 9.72
CA ASP A 299 -2.68 21.94 9.30
C ASP A 299 -1.63 21.10 8.58
N LYS A 300 -1.58 19.78 8.80
CA LYS A 300 -0.67 18.83 8.14
C LYS A 300 -1.17 18.30 6.80
N LEU A 301 -2.47 18.48 6.51
CA LEU A 301 -3.08 17.93 5.30
C LEU A 301 -2.39 18.36 4.00
N PRO A 302 -2.03 19.64 3.78
CA PRO A 302 -1.41 20.06 2.52
C PRO A 302 -0.12 19.29 2.21
N VAL A 303 0.81 19.20 3.15
CA VAL A 303 2.09 18.48 2.97
C VAL A 303 1.88 16.99 2.82
N CYS A 304 0.90 16.40 3.52
CA CYS A 304 0.59 14.98 3.38
C CYS A 304 0.00 14.65 2.01
N LEU A 305 -0.86 15.50 1.46
CA LEU A 305 -1.41 15.33 0.10
C LEU A 305 -0.32 15.48 -0.97
N GLU A 306 0.52 16.50 -0.87
CA GLU A 306 1.62 16.75 -1.81
C GLU A 306 2.60 15.58 -1.88
N THR A 307 2.92 14.99 -0.74
CA THR A 307 3.86 13.87 -0.63
C THR A 307 3.20 12.49 -0.70
N ASN A 308 1.89 12.42 -0.92
CA ASN A 308 1.10 11.18 -0.89
C ASN A 308 1.33 10.37 0.42
N PHE A 309 1.39 11.07 1.55
CA PHE A 309 1.70 10.52 2.88
C PHE A 309 3.03 9.77 3.00
N CYS A 310 3.94 9.91 2.02
CA CYS A 310 5.30 9.33 2.06
C CYS A 310 6.33 10.26 2.71
N LEU A 311 6.05 11.56 2.75
CA LEU A 311 6.86 12.62 3.39
C LEU A 311 8.25 12.84 2.78
N ARG A 312 8.46 12.51 1.51
CA ARG A 312 9.72 12.77 0.83
C ARG A 312 10.08 14.25 0.86
N GLY A 313 11.28 14.56 1.38
CA GLY A 313 11.76 15.93 1.48
C GLY A 313 11.29 16.69 2.71
N CYS A 314 10.52 16.08 3.60
CA CYS A 314 10.20 16.63 4.92
C CYS A 314 11.35 16.41 5.92
N GLU A 315 11.20 16.97 7.14
CA GLU A 315 12.12 16.73 8.25
C GLU A 315 12.24 15.22 8.55
N MET A 316 13.42 14.76 8.95
CA MET A 316 13.64 13.36 9.26
C MET A 316 13.04 12.98 10.61
N SER A 317 12.50 11.76 10.69
CA SER A 317 12.04 11.18 11.95
C SER A 317 13.18 11.01 12.94
N THR A 318 12.90 11.26 14.23
CA THR A 318 13.82 11.02 15.35
C THR A 318 13.08 10.39 16.52
N THR A 319 13.83 9.71 17.39
CA THR A 319 13.28 9.17 18.66
C THR A 319 12.63 10.25 19.51
N ASP A 320 13.26 11.46 19.58
CA ASP A 320 12.75 12.56 20.40
C ASP A 320 11.40 13.07 19.89
N LEU A 321 11.26 13.26 18.59
CA LEU A 321 9.99 13.69 17.98
C LEU A 321 8.88 12.63 18.17
N LEU A 322 9.20 11.35 17.98
CA LEU A 322 8.24 10.27 18.22
C LEU A 322 7.80 10.20 19.69
N ALA A 323 8.76 10.26 20.62
CA ALA A 323 8.46 10.25 22.06
C ALA A 323 7.61 11.46 22.47
N GLN A 324 7.94 12.66 21.94
CA GLN A 324 7.18 13.87 22.20
C GLN A 324 5.72 13.73 21.74
N ASP A 325 5.51 13.32 20.49
CA ASP A 325 4.16 13.25 19.92
C ASP A 325 3.32 12.11 20.53
N ILE A 326 3.92 10.94 20.80
CA ILE A 326 3.23 9.85 21.50
C ILE A 326 2.83 10.29 22.91
N GLY A 327 3.74 10.91 23.66
CA GLY A 327 3.46 11.44 25.00
C GLY A 327 2.38 12.52 24.99
N ALA A 328 2.47 13.47 24.06
CA ALA A 328 1.47 14.52 23.88
C ALA A 328 0.09 13.95 23.55
N PHE A 329 0.02 12.96 22.61
CA PHE A 329 -1.23 12.30 22.24
C PHE A 329 -1.92 11.63 23.44
N PHE A 330 -1.21 10.85 24.24
CA PHE A 330 -1.80 10.20 25.42
C PHE A 330 -2.11 11.18 26.56
N GLY A 331 -1.63 12.42 26.49
CA GLY A 331 -2.03 13.52 27.36
C GLY A 331 -3.29 14.27 26.93
N LEU A 332 -3.83 14.00 25.73
CA LEU A 332 -5.06 14.62 25.24
C LEU A 332 -6.30 14.01 25.90
N TRP A 333 -7.39 14.80 25.96
CA TRP A 333 -8.70 14.29 26.31
C TRP A 333 -9.20 13.28 25.27
N GLU A 334 -9.96 12.28 25.69
CA GLU A 334 -10.49 11.23 24.80
C GLU A 334 -11.29 11.81 23.63
N GLU A 335 -12.09 12.86 23.87
CA GLU A 335 -12.84 13.55 22.83
C GLU A 335 -11.94 14.14 21.72
N ASP A 336 -10.75 14.64 22.07
CA ASP A 336 -9.82 15.22 21.12
C ASP A 336 -9.07 14.12 20.34
N GLN A 337 -8.75 13.01 21.01
CA GLN A 337 -8.20 11.82 20.33
C GLN A 337 -9.22 11.29 19.30
N GLU A 338 -10.51 11.17 19.66
CA GLU A 338 -11.56 10.76 18.73
C GLU A 338 -11.73 11.71 17.54
N LYS A 339 -11.66 13.04 17.75
CA LYS A 339 -11.75 14.03 16.67
C LYS A 339 -10.64 13.84 15.63
N LEU A 340 -9.41 13.57 16.10
CA LEU A 340 -8.27 13.29 15.20
C LEU A 340 -8.52 12.03 14.35
N GLY A 341 -9.02 10.95 14.95
CA GLY A 341 -9.36 9.73 14.24
C GLY A 341 -10.46 9.94 13.21
N LYS A 342 -11.56 10.61 13.57
CA LYS A 342 -12.67 10.94 12.67
C LYS A 342 -12.21 11.81 11.49
N TYR A 343 -11.40 12.83 11.76
CA TYR A 343 -10.83 13.68 10.72
C TYR A 343 -9.96 12.86 9.73
N GLY A 344 -9.09 12.00 10.26
CA GLY A 344 -8.29 11.11 9.41
C GLY A 344 -9.16 10.26 8.47
N ARG A 345 -10.25 9.65 8.98
CA ARG A 345 -11.19 8.87 8.16
C ARG A 345 -11.88 9.72 7.09
N GLU A 346 -12.31 10.95 7.41
CA GLU A 346 -12.93 11.86 6.44
C GLU A 346 -11.99 12.13 5.25
N ILE A 347 -10.69 12.34 5.52
CA ILE A 347 -9.69 12.55 4.48
C ILE A 347 -9.52 11.32 3.61
N VAL A 348 -9.49 10.10 4.19
CA VAL A 348 -9.39 8.86 3.41
C VAL A 348 -10.63 8.65 2.55
N LEU A 349 -11.82 8.82 3.10
CA LEU A 349 -13.08 8.69 2.35
C LEU A 349 -13.12 9.63 1.15
N LYS A 350 -12.68 10.87 1.35
CA LYS A 350 -12.71 11.92 0.32
C LYS A 350 -11.63 11.72 -0.75
N HIS A 351 -10.41 11.33 -0.37
CA HIS A 351 -9.25 11.40 -1.26
C HIS A 351 -8.64 10.03 -1.63
N TYR A 352 -8.83 9.00 -0.82
CA TYR A 352 -8.08 7.74 -0.95
C TYR A 352 -8.95 6.48 -0.96
N SER A 353 -10.26 6.58 -1.20
CA SER A 353 -11.12 5.39 -1.23
C SER A 353 -10.85 4.52 -2.47
N VAL A 354 -11.03 3.21 -2.33
CA VAL A 354 -11.00 2.27 -3.45
C VAL A 354 -12.04 2.59 -4.52
N LYS A 355 -13.16 3.22 -4.12
CA LYS A 355 -14.21 3.66 -5.04
C LYS A 355 -13.67 4.73 -6.00
N ARG A 356 -12.96 5.75 -5.47
CA ARG A 356 -12.30 6.76 -6.29
C ARG A 356 -11.25 6.15 -7.23
N MET A 357 -10.42 5.25 -6.72
CA MET A 357 -9.42 4.55 -7.54
C MET A 357 -10.07 3.81 -8.73
N ALA A 358 -11.22 3.17 -8.49
CA ALA A 358 -11.97 2.50 -9.55
C ALA A 358 -12.63 3.50 -10.53
N ASP A 359 -13.13 4.65 -10.05
CA ASP A 359 -13.67 5.72 -10.91
C ASP A 359 -12.59 6.23 -11.88
N ASP A 360 -11.38 6.50 -11.38
CA ASP A 360 -10.24 6.92 -12.19
C ASP A 360 -9.88 5.87 -13.26
N ALA A 361 -9.84 4.59 -12.84
CA ALA A 361 -9.54 3.47 -13.75
C ALA A 361 -10.63 3.31 -14.83
N GLU A 362 -11.91 3.30 -14.46
CA GLU A 362 -13.03 3.18 -15.41
C GLU A 362 -13.10 4.33 -16.40
N LYS A 363 -12.74 5.56 -15.98
CA LYS A 363 -12.63 6.71 -16.86
C LYS A 363 -11.60 6.45 -17.95
N VAL A 364 -10.37 6.04 -17.56
CA VAL A 364 -9.30 5.73 -18.52
C VAL A 364 -9.67 4.56 -19.41
N TYR A 365 -10.34 3.53 -18.88
CA TYR A 365 -10.80 2.39 -19.69
C TYR A 365 -11.79 2.80 -20.78
N LYS A 366 -12.75 3.68 -20.46
CA LYS A 366 -13.73 4.21 -21.42
C LYS A 366 -13.02 4.99 -22.54
N GLU A 367 -12.11 5.89 -22.17
CA GLU A 367 -11.34 6.67 -23.13
C GLU A 367 -10.56 5.78 -24.12
N VAL A 368 -9.84 4.77 -23.63
CA VAL A 368 -9.05 3.86 -24.48
C VAL A 368 -9.94 2.95 -25.36
N MET A 369 -11.14 2.60 -24.86
CA MET A 369 -12.11 1.81 -25.65
C MET A 369 -12.72 2.64 -26.78
N GLU A 370 -12.98 3.94 -26.56
CA GLU A 370 -13.50 4.86 -27.58
C GLU A 370 -12.45 5.15 -28.67
N GLU A 371 -11.17 5.27 -28.35
CA GLU A 371 -10.10 5.42 -29.33
C GLU A 371 -9.94 4.23 -30.28
N LYS A 372 -10.48 3.05 -29.93
CA LYS A 372 -10.45 1.83 -30.75
C LYS A 372 -11.63 1.77 -31.75
N ALA A 373 -12.72 2.48 -31.46
CA ALA A 373 -13.91 2.50 -32.31
C ALA A 373 -13.74 3.43 -33.50
#